data_66c5c835cb3b91adb8fabe6f2f01faa3
#
_entry.id   66c5c835cb3b91adb8fabe6f2f01faa3
#
_cell.length_a   1.000
_cell.length_b   1.000
_cell.length_c   1.000
_cell.angle_alpha   90.00
_cell.angle_beta   90.00
_cell.angle_gamma   90.00
#
_symmetry.space_group_name_H-M   'P 1'
#
loop_
_entity.id
_entity.type
_entity.pdbx_description
1 polymer ?
#
loop_
_entity_poly.entity_id
_entity_poly.type
_entity_poly.pdbx_seq_one_letter_code
_entity_poly.pdbx_strand_id
1 'polypeptide(L)'
;MPPLEGAYGRGGRGLLSAPRLRHGTPERAGLDPGELHLLVREVHARTAGERPWAAGAVVVAGRGPVLAVQEAAGWAVRYAAYDEETGTAVELPPAARVPMTVDTPFDLASLTKLFTSVAAVQQIERGTLGIDARVGAYLPDFTAAARHGVTVRQLLTHTSGLRPELPLYDCADDAERLALLRAEPPVGVPGTYCYSDLNMLLLQHVLERVTGRTLDTLVRDGITRPLGMTATDFGPCPGAAATEDQRRPWAKADRGMLRGEVHDENAWALGGVAGHAGLFSTGRDLAVFCRTLLAGGSYGPARILGPDFVDLLFTPPGLGFALDQPWFMGELAGRGAAGHTGFTGTSLVLDRATDTYLVLLANTVHPRRRRVPDNAPRADAATRVARAVRRT
;
A
#
# COMPACT_ATOMS: atom_id res chain seq x y z
N MET A 1 -31.35 17.26 27.45
CA MET A 1 -31.27 17.91 26.12
C MET A 1 -31.99 17.04 25.11
N PRO A 2 -32.92 17.58 24.32
CA PRO A 2 -33.76 16.79 23.40
C PRO A 2 -32.99 16.34 22.17
N PRO A 3 -33.46 15.28 21.46
CA PRO A 3 -32.82 14.73 20.28
C PRO A 3 -33.00 15.65 19.07
N LEU A 4 -31.94 15.77 18.27
CA LEU A 4 -31.99 16.45 16.97
C LEU A 4 -32.60 15.49 15.93
N GLU A 5 -33.93 15.59 15.77
CA GLU A 5 -34.65 15.15 14.56
C GLU A 5 -34.62 16.28 13.53
N GLY A 6 -34.31 15.91 12.28
CA GLY A 6 -34.71 16.72 11.16
C GLY A 6 -33.66 17.07 10.14
N ALA A 7 -33.85 16.49 8.97
CA ALA A 7 -33.60 16.97 7.63
C ALA A 7 -32.84 15.97 6.72
N TYR A 8 -33.45 14.84 6.42
CA TYR A 8 -33.12 14.13 5.17
C TYR A 8 -33.96 14.72 4.02
N GLY A 9 -33.40 15.76 3.40
CA GLY A 9 -33.90 16.30 2.16
C GLY A 9 -33.72 15.29 1.02
N ARG A 10 -34.80 14.73 0.49
CA ARG A 10 -34.84 13.92 -0.71
C ARG A 10 -34.50 14.81 -1.93
N GLY A 11 -33.25 14.71 -2.38
CA GLY A 11 -32.80 15.20 -3.67
C GLY A 11 -32.23 14.04 -4.47
N GLY A 12 -33.09 13.26 -5.11
CA GLY A 12 -32.72 12.19 -6.05
C GLY A 12 -32.10 12.78 -7.31
N ARG A 13 -30.83 13.15 -7.31
CA ARG A 13 -30.01 13.18 -8.53
C ARG A 13 -29.60 11.73 -8.75
N GLY A 14 -30.04 11.13 -9.88
CA GLY A 14 -29.57 9.82 -10.29
C GLY A 14 -28.04 9.81 -10.20
N LEU A 15 -27.50 8.95 -9.35
CA LEU A 15 -26.06 8.72 -9.20
C LEU A 15 -25.56 8.20 -10.56
N LEU A 16 -25.01 9.10 -11.37
CA LEU A 16 -24.25 8.70 -12.55
C LEU A 16 -23.12 7.81 -12.03
N SER A 17 -23.06 6.56 -12.51
CA SER A 17 -22.02 5.64 -12.09
C SER A 17 -20.65 6.23 -12.42
N ALA A 18 -19.70 6.17 -11.47
CA ALA A 18 -18.36 6.70 -11.68
C ALA A 18 -17.70 5.98 -12.87
N PRO A 19 -17.00 6.69 -13.78
CA PRO A 19 -16.39 6.06 -14.94
C PRO A 19 -15.35 5.02 -14.55
N ARG A 20 -15.39 3.84 -15.19
CA ARG A 20 -14.36 2.82 -15.07
C ARG A 20 -13.12 3.21 -15.87
N LEU A 21 -11.96 2.70 -15.45
CA LEU A 21 -10.71 2.84 -16.18
C LEU A 21 -10.80 2.23 -17.59
N ARG A 22 -10.29 2.97 -18.55
CA ARG A 22 -10.15 2.56 -19.94
C ARG A 22 -8.79 3.00 -20.47
N HIS A 23 -8.17 2.19 -21.29
CA HIS A 23 -6.96 2.60 -22.01
C HIS A 23 -7.26 3.78 -22.94
N GLY A 24 -6.32 4.70 -23.02
CA GLY A 24 -6.41 5.86 -23.90
C GLY A 24 -5.07 6.51 -24.09
N THR A 25 -5.00 7.45 -25.03
CA THR A 25 -3.75 8.18 -25.28
C THR A 25 -3.51 9.25 -24.22
N PRO A 26 -2.25 9.67 -24.00
CA PRO A 26 -1.92 10.78 -23.11
C PRO A 26 -2.76 12.03 -23.38
N GLU A 27 -2.94 12.38 -24.66
CA GLU A 27 -3.69 13.56 -25.06
C GLU A 27 -5.16 13.51 -24.63
N ARG A 28 -5.80 12.32 -24.69
CA ARG A 28 -7.17 12.12 -24.18
C ARG A 28 -7.27 12.29 -22.68
N ALA A 29 -6.17 12.03 -21.97
CA ALA A 29 -6.06 12.25 -20.53
C ALA A 29 -5.71 13.72 -20.20
N GLY A 30 -5.43 14.57 -21.19
CA GLY A 30 -4.89 15.91 -20.97
C GLY A 30 -3.48 15.88 -20.37
N LEU A 31 -2.70 14.87 -20.75
CA LEU A 31 -1.31 14.67 -20.34
C LEU A 31 -0.38 14.91 -21.53
N ASP A 32 0.85 15.35 -21.25
CA ASP A 32 1.90 15.52 -22.25
C ASP A 32 2.53 14.16 -22.60
N PRO A 33 2.50 13.74 -23.88
CA PRO A 33 3.07 12.44 -24.28
C PRO A 33 4.59 12.40 -24.16
N GLY A 34 5.28 13.55 -24.29
CA GLY A 34 6.73 13.63 -24.16
C GLY A 34 7.21 13.29 -22.74
N GLU A 35 6.57 13.86 -21.72
CA GLU A 35 6.89 13.54 -20.32
C GLU A 35 6.57 12.09 -19.96
N LEU A 36 5.45 11.54 -20.47
CA LEU A 36 5.12 10.13 -20.24
C LEU A 36 6.06 9.18 -21.00
N HIS A 37 6.56 9.56 -22.17
CA HIS A 37 7.62 8.81 -22.86
C HIS A 37 8.93 8.81 -22.06
N LEU A 38 9.30 9.95 -21.45
CA LEU A 38 10.45 10.04 -20.56
C LEU A 38 10.26 9.16 -19.32
N LEU A 39 9.07 9.13 -18.71
CA LEU A 39 8.74 8.23 -17.60
C LEU A 39 9.03 6.78 -17.97
N VAL A 40 8.53 6.31 -19.11
CA VAL A 40 8.74 4.93 -19.56
C VAL A 40 10.21 4.64 -19.79
N ARG A 41 10.93 5.53 -20.47
CA ARG A 41 12.38 5.40 -20.70
C ARG A 41 13.18 5.31 -19.40
N GLU A 42 12.85 6.13 -18.42
CA GLU A 42 13.51 6.12 -17.11
C GLU A 42 13.27 4.79 -16.38
N VAL A 43 12.05 4.24 -16.39
CA VAL A 43 11.73 2.94 -15.81
C VAL A 43 12.57 1.83 -16.47
N HIS A 44 12.69 1.83 -17.81
CA HIS A 44 13.54 0.89 -18.52
C HIS A 44 15.02 1.04 -18.13
N ALA A 45 15.53 2.26 -18.05
CA ALA A 45 16.91 2.52 -17.66
C ALA A 45 17.21 2.06 -16.22
N ARG A 46 16.25 2.20 -15.29
CA ARG A 46 16.39 1.78 -13.89
C ARG A 46 16.38 0.26 -13.68
N THR A 47 15.90 -0.51 -14.67
CA THR A 47 15.89 -1.98 -14.64
C THR A 47 16.99 -2.62 -15.49
N ALA A 48 17.76 -1.81 -16.21
CA ALA A 48 18.83 -2.25 -17.10
C ALA A 48 20.22 -2.23 -16.42
N GLY A 49 21.19 -2.93 -17.04
CA GLY A 49 22.60 -2.94 -16.61
C GLY A 49 22.91 -4.00 -15.56
N GLU A 50 24.17 -3.96 -15.08
CA GLU A 50 24.71 -4.92 -14.11
C GLU A 50 24.23 -4.66 -12.66
N ARG A 51 24.02 -3.40 -12.31
CA ARG A 51 23.57 -2.96 -10.98
C ARG A 51 22.31 -2.10 -11.09
N PRO A 52 21.18 -2.67 -11.56
CA PRO A 52 19.97 -1.91 -11.73
C PRO A 52 19.39 -1.45 -10.38
N TRP A 53 18.52 -0.43 -10.41
CA TRP A 53 17.74 -0.03 -9.24
C TRP A 53 16.78 -1.14 -8.79
N ALA A 54 16.17 -1.84 -9.74
CA ALA A 54 15.34 -3.03 -9.51
C ALA A 54 15.60 -4.07 -10.60
N ALA A 55 15.39 -5.36 -10.32
CA ALA A 55 15.46 -6.39 -11.33
C ALA A 55 14.40 -6.21 -12.41
N GLY A 56 13.22 -5.72 -12.03
CA GLY A 56 12.14 -5.35 -12.94
C GLY A 56 11.15 -4.41 -12.29
N ALA A 57 10.32 -3.78 -13.12
CA ALA A 57 9.30 -2.84 -12.69
C ALA A 57 8.08 -2.83 -13.62
N VAL A 58 6.95 -2.41 -13.07
CA VAL A 58 5.72 -2.05 -13.81
C VAL A 58 5.35 -0.63 -13.41
N VAL A 59 5.06 0.21 -14.41
CA VAL A 59 4.55 1.57 -14.22
C VAL A 59 3.18 1.72 -14.83
N VAL A 60 2.25 2.31 -14.07
CA VAL A 60 0.91 2.67 -14.53
C VAL A 60 0.65 4.12 -14.16
N ALA A 61 0.24 4.93 -15.13
CA ALA A 61 -0.10 6.33 -14.91
C ALA A 61 -1.31 6.74 -15.74
N GLY A 62 -2.09 7.67 -15.19
CA GLY A 62 -3.26 8.17 -15.88
C GLY A 62 -3.89 9.37 -15.19
N ARG A 63 -4.98 9.87 -15.82
CA ARG A 63 -5.77 10.98 -15.32
C ARG A 63 -7.25 10.72 -15.54
N GLY A 64 -8.06 11.00 -14.53
CA GLY A 64 -9.47 10.66 -14.59
C GLY A 64 -9.69 9.18 -14.89
N PRO A 65 -10.61 8.82 -15.78
CA PRO A 65 -10.86 7.43 -16.17
C PRO A 65 -9.88 6.90 -17.23
N VAL A 66 -8.89 7.69 -17.66
CA VAL A 66 -7.97 7.30 -18.72
C VAL A 66 -6.67 6.75 -18.14
N LEU A 67 -6.37 5.49 -18.45
CA LEU A 67 -5.09 4.86 -18.21
C LEU A 67 -4.21 5.15 -19.43
N ALA A 68 -3.24 6.06 -19.27
CA ALA A 68 -2.42 6.58 -20.35
C ALA A 68 -1.08 5.83 -20.51
N VAL A 69 -0.56 5.25 -19.43
CA VAL A 69 0.67 4.43 -19.42
C VAL A 69 0.40 3.16 -18.65
N GLN A 70 0.81 2.02 -19.24
CA GLN A 70 0.92 0.73 -18.57
C GLN A 70 2.06 -0.04 -19.23
N GLU A 71 3.23 -0.04 -18.58
CA GLU A 71 4.46 -0.60 -19.14
C GLU A 71 5.19 -1.47 -18.13
N ALA A 72 5.90 -2.49 -18.63
CA ALA A 72 6.73 -3.38 -17.84
C ALA A 72 8.16 -3.41 -18.39
N ALA A 73 9.14 -3.49 -17.48
CA ALA A 73 10.56 -3.50 -17.83
C ALA A 73 11.33 -4.49 -16.95
N GLY A 74 12.34 -5.15 -17.52
CA GLY A 74 13.24 -6.06 -16.79
C GLY A 74 12.60 -7.41 -16.48
N TRP A 75 12.84 -7.94 -15.27
CA TRP A 75 12.61 -9.34 -14.91
C TRP A 75 11.77 -9.48 -13.64
N ALA A 76 10.77 -10.31 -13.68
CA ALA A 76 10.05 -10.76 -12.49
C ALA A 76 10.94 -11.67 -11.63
N VAL A 77 11.79 -12.48 -12.27
CA VAL A 77 12.81 -13.31 -11.63
C VAL A 77 14.10 -13.21 -12.45
N ARG A 78 15.15 -12.65 -11.88
CA ARG A 78 16.46 -12.49 -12.52
C ARG A 78 17.54 -13.33 -11.85
N TYR A 79 17.50 -13.44 -10.53
CA TYR A 79 18.57 -13.99 -9.72
C TYR A 79 18.17 -15.30 -9.03
N ALA A 80 19.12 -16.20 -8.87
CA ALA A 80 18.96 -17.45 -8.14
C ALA A 80 19.21 -17.26 -6.62
N ALA A 81 20.17 -16.41 -6.27
CA ALA A 81 20.60 -16.18 -4.90
C ALA A 81 21.39 -14.86 -4.79
N TYR A 82 21.78 -14.53 -3.57
CA TYR A 82 22.83 -13.56 -3.28
C TYR A 82 24.01 -14.26 -2.61
N ASP A 83 25.22 -14.11 -3.19
CA ASP A 83 26.44 -14.64 -2.62
C ASP A 83 27.04 -13.62 -1.64
N GLU A 84 27.02 -13.96 -0.35
CA GLU A 84 27.52 -13.11 0.72
C GLU A 84 29.05 -13.04 0.75
N GLU A 85 29.75 -14.08 0.27
CA GLU A 85 31.23 -14.12 0.27
C GLU A 85 31.78 -13.16 -0.77
N THR A 86 31.21 -13.17 -1.97
CA THR A 86 31.62 -12.29 -3.07
C THR A 86 30.90 -10.93 -3.07
N GLY A 87 29.81 -10.81 -2.30
CA GLY A 87 28.97 -9.60 -2.28
C GLY A 87 28.22 -9.36 -3.59
N THR A 88 27.92 -10.42 -4.36
CA THR A 88 27.33 -10.31 -5.67
C THR A 88 26.03 -11.12 -5.81
N ALA A 89 25.14 -10.65 -6.71
CA ALA A 89 23.94 -11.37 -7.09
C ALA A 89 24.29 -12.50 -8.06
N VAL A 90 23.79 -13.70 -7.80
CA VAL A 90 23.93 -14.87 -8.66
C VAL A 90 22.81 -14.88 -9.70
N GLU A 91 23.15 -14.55 -10.94
CA GLU A 91 22.13 -14.50 -12.01
C GLU A 91 21.70 -15.89 -12.45
N LEU A 92 20.42 -16.04 -12.75
CA LEU A 92 19.89 -17.21 -13.44
C LEU A 92 20.40 -17.25 -14.89
N PRO A 93 20.60 -18.45 -15.47
CA PRO A 93 20.78 -18.56 -16.92
C PRO A 93 19.65 -17.84 -17.68
N PRO A 94 19.92 -17.23 -18.84
CA PRO A 94 18.92 -16.46 -19.57
C PRO A 94 17.59 -17.19 -19.80
N ALA A 95 17.62 -18.48 -20.08
CA ALA A 95 16.43 -19.30 -20.30
C ALA A 95 15.59 -19.58 -19.04
N ALA A 96 16.18 -19.39 -17.85
CA ALA A 96 15.48 -19.57 -16.57
C ALA A 96 14.97 -18.25 -15.97
N ARG A 97 15.33 -17.12 -16.54
CA ARG A 97 14.81 -15.81 -16.12
C ARG A 97 13.35 -15.66 -16.50
N VAL A 98 12.55 -15.04 -15.63
CA VAL A 98 11.15 -14.77 -15.91
C VAL A 98 11.00 -13.29 -16.27
N PRO A 99 10.54 -12.95 -17.49
CA PRO A 99 10.35 -11.56 -17.86
C PRO A 99 9.25 -10.89 -17.02
N MET A 100 9.41 -9.59 -16.80
CA MET A 100 8.34 -8.78 -16.21
C MET A 100 7.24 -8.56 -17.25
N THR A 101 5.99 -8.65 -16.82
CA THR A 101 4.82 -8.31 -17.62
C THR A 101 3.95 -7.29 -16.89
N VAL A 102 3.07 -6.61 -17.62
CA VAL A 102 2.14 -5.62 -17.01
C VAL A 102 1.17 -6.25 -16.02
N ASP A 103 0.95 -7.57 -16.15
CA ASP A 103 0.05 -8.34 -15.28
C ASP A 103 0.80 -9.08 -14.16
N THR A 104 2.13 -8.92 -14.06
CA THR A 104 2.89 -9.52 -12.96
C THR A 104 2.43 -8.97 -11.61
N PRO A 105 2.00 -9.82 -10.67
CA PRO A 105 1.69 -9.39 -9.31
C PRO A 105 2.96 -9.08 -8.52
N PHE A 106 2.84 -8.18 -7.55
CA PHE A 106 3.91 -7.80 -6.63
C PHE A 106 3.46 -7.95 -5.19
N ASP A 107 4.36 -8.37 -4.31
CA ASP A 107 4.21 -8.16 -2.88
C ASP A 107 4.19 -6.65 -2.60
N LEU A 108 3.07 -6.17 -2.13
CA LEU A 108 2.82 -4.74 -1.89
C LEU A 108 3.54 -4.20 -0.66
N ALA A 109 4.01 -5.07 0.22
CA ALA A 109 4.57 -4.68 1.52
C ALA A 109 3.64 -3.66 2.21
N SER A 110 4.17 -2.53 2.63
CA SER A 110 3.43 -1.50 3.37
C SER A 110 2.29 -0.80 2.62
N LEU A 111 2.14 -0.97 1.30
CA LEU A 111 0.92 -0.52 0.62
C LEU A 111 -0.33 -1.25 1.14
N THR A 112 -0.17 -2.42 1.76
CA THR A 112 -1.24 -3.14 2.49
C THR A 112 -1.95 -2.24 3.50
N LYS A 113 -1.23 -1.33 4.16
CA LYS A 113 -1.77 -0.40 5.16
C LYS A 113 -2.89 0.48 4.61
N LEU A 114 -2.84 0.80 3.32
CA LEU A 114 -3.87 1.61 2.66
C LEU A 114 -5.22 0.86 2.62
N PHE A 115 -5.18 -0.44 2.37
CA PHE A 115 -6.36 -1.30 2.37
C PHE A 115 -6.90 -1.51 3.78
N THR A 116 -6.03 -1.71 4.75
CA THR A 116 -6.40 -1.79 6.18
C THR A 116 -7.05 -0.49 6.65
N SER A 117 -6.51 0.66 6.25
CA SER A 117 -7.08 1.98 6.57
C SER A 117 -8.43 2.20 5.93
N VAL A 118 -8.61 1.82 4.65
CA VAL A 118 -9.92 1.88 3.99
C VAL A 118 -10.92 0.97 4.70
N ALA A 119 -10.54 -0.26 5.06
CA ALA A 119 -11.40 -1.17 5.82
C ALA A 119 -11.81 -0.59 7.18
N ALA A 120 -10.89 0.12 7.87
CA ALA A 120 -11.20 0.81 9.12
C ALA A 120 -12.19 1.97 8.90
N VAL A 121 -11.95 2.79 7.88
CA VAL A 121 -12.85 3.91 7.56
C VAL A 121 -14.23 3.41 7.11
N GLN A 122 -14.33 2.25 6.47
CA GLN A 122 -15.62 1.59 6.21
C GLN A 122 -16.39 1.24 7.49
N GLN A 123 -15.68 0.83 8.56
CA GLN A 123 -16.35 0.58 9.84
C GLN A 123 -16.73 1.89 10.55
N ILE A 124 -15.95 2.96 10.35
CA ILE A 124 -16.29 4.30 10.84
C ILE A 124 -17.55 4.81 10.11
N GLU A 125 -17.64 4.67 8.80
CA GLU A 125 -18.82 5.01 7.99
C GLU A 125 -20.09 4.28 8.45
N ARG A 126 -19.94 3.00 8.85
CA ARG A 126 -21.04 2.17 9.36
C ARG A 126 -21.41 2.47 10.82
N GLY A 127 -20.62 3.30 11.51
CA GLY A 127 -20.80 3.59 12.94
C GLY A 127 -20.42 2.45 13.88
N THR A 128 -19.77 1.39 13.39
CA THR A 128 -19.31 0.25 14.20
C THR A 128 -17.95 0.51 14.85
N LEU A 129 -17.19 1.50 14.35
CA LEU A 129 -15.89 1.91 14.87
C LEU A 129 -15.86 3.42 15.08
N GLY A 130 -15.53 3.86 16.28
CA GLY A 130 -15.32 5.28 16.59
C GLY A 130 -13.87 5.68 16.33
N ILE A 131 -13.63 6.70 15.49
CA ILE A 131 -12.27 7.11 15.17
C ILE A 131 -11.49 7.62 16.39
N ASP A 132 -12.15 8.28 17.33
CA ASP A 132 -11.56 8.79 18.57
C ASP A 132 -11.77 7.85 19.76
N ALA A 133 -12.36 6.68 19.53
CA ALA A 133 -12.54 5.68 20.56
C ALA A 133 -11.19 5.09 20.99
N ARG A 134 -11.08 4.79 22.29
CA ARG A 134 -9.91 4.11 22.84
C ARG A 134 -9.88 2.67 22.38
N VAL A 135 -8.69 2.18 21.98
CA VAL A 135 -8.46 0.78 21.58
C VAL A 135 -8.92 -0.19 22.66
N GLY A 136 -8.73 0.15 23.95
CA GLY A 136 -9.18 -0.66 25.09
C GLY A 136 -10.70 -0.87 25.19
N ALA A 137 -11.52 -0.06 24.51
CA ALA A 137 -12.96 -0.29 24.43
C ALA A 137 -13.29 -1.51 23.56
N TYR A 138 -12.44 -1.82 22.59
CA TYR A 138 -12.59 -2.95 21.68
C TYR A 138 -11.72 -4.14 22.07
N LEU A 139 -10.51 -3.86 22.58
CA LEU A 139 -9.48 -4.84 22.93
C LEU A 139 -9.05 -4.68 24.40
N PRO A 140 -9.90 -5.02 25.37
CA PRO A 140 -9.56 -4.88 26.80
C PRO A 140 -8.40 -5.78 27.23
N ASP A 141 -8.15 -6.86 26.49
CA ASP A 141 -7.06 -7.81 26.69
C ASP A 141 -5.69 -7.30 26.16
N PHE A 142 -5.65 -6.22 25.35
CA PHE A 142 -4.43 -5.49 25.00
C PHE A 142 -4.12 -4.46 26.10
N THR A 143 -3.74 -4.98 27.24
CA THR A 143 -3.71 -4.25 28.52
C THR A 143 -2.80 -3.02 28.50
N ALA A 144 -1.69 -3.08 27.77
CA ALA A 144 -0.77 -1.96 27.69
C ALA A 144 -1.38 -0.81 26.86
N ALA A 145 -1.86 -1.06 25.65
CA ALA A 145 -2.52 -0.04 24.82
C ALA A 145 -3.79 0.52 25.50
N ALA A 146 -4.58 -0.34 26.17
CA ALA A 146 -5.77 0.05 26.90
C ALA A 146 -5.45 0.98 28.08
N ARG A 147 -4.42 0.67 28.87
CA ARG A 147 -3.98 1.46 30.02
C ARG A 147 -3.48 2.86 29.62
N HIS A 148 -2.77 2.94 28.49
CA HIS A 148 -2.24 4.21 27.96
C HIS A 148 -3.25 5.01 27.14
N GLY A 149 -4.47 4.50 26.96
CA GLY A 149 -5.56 5.22 26.30
C GLY A 149 -5.33 5.45 24.80
N VAL A 150 -4.57 4.59 24.13
CA VAL A 150 -4.35 4.64 22.67
C VAL A 150 -5.69 4.66 21.94
N THR A 151 -5.84 5.56 20.96
CA THR A 151 -7.07 5.69 20.17
C THR A 151 -6.92 5.12 18.75
N VAL A 152 -8.04 4.81 18.10
CA VAL A 152 -8.08 4.37 16.70
C VAL A 152 -7.45 5.40 15.77
N ARG A 153 -7.69 6.70 16.00
CA ARG A 153 -7.05 7.80 15.26
C ARG A 153 -5.53 7.72 15.36
N GLN A 154 -5.00 7.52 16.55
CA GLN A 154 -3.56 7.43 16.76
C GLN A 154 -2.92 6.23 16.07
N LEU A 155 -3.64 5.10 15.94
CA LEU A 155 -3.19 3.97 15.14
C LEU A 155 -3.12 4.35 13.65
N LEU A 156 -4.19 4.93 13.11
CA LEU A 156 -4.30 5.34 11.70
C LEU A 156 -3.31 6.44 11.29
N THR A 157 -2.88 7.28 12.25
CA THR A 157 -1.98 8.41 11.99
C THR A 157 -0.54 8.17 12.43
N HIS A 158 -0.22 6.96 12.92
CA HIS A 158 1.10 6.63 13.48
C HIS A 158 1.55 7.58 14.60
N THR A 159 0.62 7.97 15.48
CA THR A 159 0.89 8.88 16.62
C THR A 159 0.58 8.27 17.99
N SER A 160 0.48 6.93 18.06
CA SER A 160 0.20 6.18 19.28
C SER A 160 1.36 6.17 20.29
N GLY A 161 2.59 6.42 19.83
CA GLY A 161 3.81 6.21 20.59
C GLY A 161 4.31 4.75 20.62
N LEU A 162 3.65 3.83 19.93
CA LEU A 162 4.15 2.45 19.79
C LEU A 162 5.45 2.43 18.99
N ARG A 163 6.37 1.51 19.37
CA ARG A 163 7.63 1.33 18.63
C ARG A 163 7.38 0.85 17.21
N PRO A 164 8.35 1.00 16.28
CA PRO A 164 8.16 0.64 14.87
C PRO A 164 7.75 -0.81 14.65
N GLU A 165 8.36 -1.75 15.36
CA GLU A 165 8.13 -3.19 15.22
C GLU A 165 8.49 -3.96 16.50
N LEU A 166 8.07 -5.22 16.55
CA LEU A 166 8.49 -6.25 17.52
C LEU A 166 9.06 -7.45 16.75
N PRO A 167 9.97 -8.25 17.34
CA PRO A 167 10.53 -9.43 16.68
C PRO A 167 9.57 -10.63 16.75
N LEU A 168 8.36 -10.50 16.19
CA LEU A 168 7.35 -11.57 16.22
C LEU A 168 7.81 -12.82 15.45
N TYR A 169 8.70 -12.65 14.48
CA TYR A 169 9.35 -13.73 13.72
C TYR A 169 10.27 -14.62 14.58
N ASP A 170 10.70 -14.19 15.77
CA ASP A 170 11.51 -14.98 16.68
C ASP A 170 10.68 -15.72 17.73
N CYS A 171 9.37 -15.46 17.83
CA CYS A 171 8.48 -16.15 18.77
C CYS A 171 8.22 -17.59 18.34
N ALA A 172 8.10 -18.49 19.31
CA ALA A 172 7.90 -19.91 19.07
C ALA A 172 6.53 -20.21 18.44
N ASP A 173 5.48 -19.49 18.86
CA ASP A 173 4.10 -19.73 18.43
C ASP A 173 3.24 -18.46 18.44
N ASP A 174 1.99 -18.58 18.00
CA ASP A 174 1.03 -17.48 17.94
C ASP A 174 0.60 -16.98 19.32
N ALA A 175 0.62 -17.83 20.35
CA ALA A 175 0.29 -17.42 21.70
C ALA A 175 1.35 -16.45 22.25
N GLU A 176 2.62 -16.74 22.01
CA GLU A 176 3.73 -15.86 22.37
C GLU A 176 3.70 -14.54 21.59
N ARG A 177 3.45 -14.59 20.26
CA ARG A 177 3.28 -13.38 19.42
C ARG A 177 2.18 -12.48 19.95
N LEU A 178 1.04 -13.08 20.25
CA LEU A 178 -0.12 -12.35 20.77
C LEU A 178 0.14 -11.79 22.17
N ALA A 179 0.85 -12.53 23.03
CA ALA A 179 1.23 -12.08 24.36
C ALA A 179 2.16 -10.83 24.28
N LEU A 180 3.14 -10.85 23.38
CA LEU A 180 4.01 -9.70 23.12
C LEU A 180 3.21 -8.47 22.67
N LEU A 181 2.33 -8.63 21.69
CA LEU A 181 1.48 -7.52 21.20
C LEU A 181 0.57 -6.95 22.28
N ARG A 182 0.00 -7.80 23.13
CA ARG A 182 -0.89 -7.38 24.23
C ARG A 182 -0.15 -6.60 25.33
N ALA A 183 1.10 -6.97 25.55
CA ALA A 183 1.94 -6.40 26.61
C ALA A 183 2.69 -5.13 26.16
N GLU A 184 2.74 -4.85 24.85
CA GLU A 184 3.57 -3.76 24.30
C GLU A 184 3.02 -2.37 24.66
N PRO A 185 3.74 -1.59 25.48
CA PRO A 185 3.33 -0.23 25.83
C PRO A 185 3.81 0.77 24.77
N PRO A 186 3.13 1.92 24.63
CA PRO A 186 3.73 3.07 23.99
C PRO A 186 5.04 3.48 24.71
N VAL A 187 6.09 3.64 23.93
CA VAL A 187 7.42 4.06 24.42
C VAL A 187 7.78 5.47 23.98
N GLY A 188 7.12 5.97 22.94
CA GLY A 188 7.23 7.32 22.44
C GLY A 188 6.16 8.25 23.04
N VAL A 189 6.28 9.54 22.74
CA VAL A 189 5.31 10.56 23.17
C VAL A 189 4.04 10.45 22.31
N PRO A 190 2.86 10.15 22.89
CA PRO A 190 1.60 10.14 22.16
C PRO A 190 1.35 11.49 21.46
N GLY A 191 0.86 11.44 20.23
CA GLY A 191 0.68 12.61 19.38
C GLY A 191 1.88 12.92 18.47
N THR A 192 3.07 12.40 18.78
CA THR A 192 4.24 12.53 17.90
C THR A 192 4.24 11.41 16.85
N TYR A 193 4.51 11.78 15.60
CA TYR A 193 4.58 10.81 14.50
C TYR A 193 5.77 9.85 14.68
N CYS A 194 5.47 8.57 14.71
CA CYS A 194 6.44 7.48 14.65
C CYS A 194 5.85 6.35 13.82
N TYR A 195 6.38 6.16 12.60
CA TYR A 195 5.91 5.07 11.74
C TYR A 195 6.05 3.73 12.44
N SER A 196 4.96 2.98 12.54
CA SER A 196 4.92 1.74 13.32
C SER A 196 3.98 0.71 12.67
N ASP A 197 4.50 -0.48 12.43
CA ASP A 197 3.72 -1.63 11.96
C ASP A 197 2.77 -2.14 13.04
N LEU A 198 3.12 -1.95 14.32
CA LEU A 198 2.27 -2.34 15.44
C LEU A 198 0.94 -1.59 15.44
N ASN A 199 0.91 -0.34 14.96
CA ASN A 199 -0.34 0.39 14.80
C ASN A 199 -1.32 -0.36 13.91
N MET A 200 -0.86 -0.87 12.79
CA MET A 200 -1.70 -1.58 11.83
C MET A 200 -2.07 -2.98 12.30
N LEU A 201 -1.19 -3.63 13.07
CA LEU A 201 -1.52 -4.91 13.72
C LEU A 201 -2.60 -4.74 14.79
N LEU A 202 -2.49 -3.72 15.64
CA LEU A 202 -3.54 -3.43 16.61
C LEU A 202 -4.86 -3.04 15.91
N LEU A 203 -4.78 -2.24 14.86
CA LEU A 203 -5.95 -1.88 14.05
C LEU A 203 -6.63 -3.10 13.42
N GLN A 204 -5.86 -4.07 12.91
CA GLN A 204 -6.37 -5.35 12.45
C GLN A 204 -7.16 -6.06 13.56
N HIS A 205 -6.59 -6.22 14.74
CA HIS A 205 -7.28 -6.88 15.86
C HIS A 205 -8.55 -6.14 16.28
N VAL A 206 -8.55 -4.79 16.24
CA VAL A 206 -9.77 -3.99 16.45
C VAL A 206 -10.82 -4.31 15.39
N LEU A 207 -10.44 -4.30 14.11
CA LEU A 207 -11.34 -4.60 12.99
C LEU A 207 -11.94 -6.00 13.09
N GLU A 208 -11.13 -7.00 13.37
CA GLU A 208 -11.55 -8.39 13.53
C GLU A 208 -12.49 -8.55 14.73
N ARG A 209 -12.23 -7.86 15.82
CA ARG A 209 -13.07 -7.88 17.02
C ARG A 209 -14.45 -7.24 16.78
N VAL A 210 -14.51 -6.08 16.15
CA VAL A 210 -15.79 -5.35 15.95
C VAL A 210 -16.65 -5.95 14.84
N THR A 211 -16.03 -6.68 13.91
CA THR A 211 -16.75 -7.25 12.76
C THR A 211 -16.99 -8.76 12.87
N GLY A 212 -16.24 -9.46 13.71
CA GLY A 212 -16.21 -10.92 13.77
C GLY A 212 -15.65 -11.57 12.51
N ARG A 213 -14.91 -10.82 11.66
CA ARG A 213 -14.40 -11.27 10.37
C ARG A 213 -12.91 -11.01 10.29
N THR A 214 -12.17 -11.88 9.60
CA THR A 214 -10.73 -11.74 9.37
C THR A 214 -10.42 -10.59 8.42
N LEU A 215 -9.22 -10.00 8.52
CA LEU A 215 -8.82 -8.85 7.72
C LEU A 215 -8.84 -9.15 6.22
N ASP A 216 -8.37 -10.32 5.77
CA ASP A 216 -8.42 -10.75 4.37
C ASP A 216 -9.86 -10.74 3.83
N THR A 217 -10.79 -11.25 4.63
CA THR A 217 -12.21 -11.25 4.29
C THR A 217 -12.78 -9.84 4.23
N LEU A 218 -12.39 -8.94 5.14
CA LEU A 218 -12.81 -7.53 5.10
C LEU A 218 -12.30 -6.81 3.86
N VAL A 219 -11.03 -7.00 3.51
CA VAL A 219 -10.42 -6.40 2.31
C VAL A 219 -11.05 -6.98 1.06
N ARG A 220 -11.18 -8.30 0.96
CA ARG A 220 -11.75 -8.97 -0.20
C ARG A 220 -13.20 -8.54 -0.45
N ASP A 221 -14.05 -8.66 0.55
CA ASP A 221 -15.49 -8.40 0.37
C ASP A 221 -15.85 -6.91 0.41
N GLY A 222 -15.06 -6.09 1.13
CA GLY A 222 -15.29 -4.65 1.25
C GLY A 222 -14.60 -3.81 0.18
N ILE A 223 -13.54 -4.31 -0.45
CA ILE A 223 -12.72 -3.51 -1.38
C ILE A 223 -12.50 -4.25 -2.70
N THR A 224 -11.75 -5.37 -2.71
CA THR A 224 -11.24 -5.93 -3.96
C THR A 224 -12.34 -6.54 -4.83
N ARG A 225 -13.24 -7.32 -4.26
CA ARG A 225 -14.37 -7.93 -5.00
C ARG A 225 -15.33 -6.89 -5.59
N PRO A 226 -15.84 -5.88 -4.85
CA PRO A 226 -16.70 -4.85 -5.41
C PRO A 226 -16.08 -4.07 -6.55
N LEU A 227 -14.77 -3.83 -6.49
CA LEU A 227 -14.02 -3.09 -7.49
C LEU A 227 -13.57 -3.95 -8.68
N GLY A 228 -13.73 -5.28 -8.61
CA GLY A 228 -13.26 -6.21 -9.63
C GLY A 228 -11.73 -6.33 -9.69
N MET A 229 -11.04 -6.12 -8.57
CA MET A 229 -9.58 -6.26 -8.43
C MET A 229 -9.22 -7.73 -8.20
N THR A 230 -9.31 -8.52 -9.28
CA THR A 230 -9.21 -9.99 -9.21
C THR A 230 -7.79 -10.52 -8.98
N ALA A 231 -6.78 -9.68 -9.17
CA ALA A 231 -5.38 -9.99 -8.93
C ALA A 231 -4.84 -9.40 -7.62
N THR A 232 -5.77 -8.98 -6.71
CA THR A 232 -5.42 -8.39 -5.41
C THR A 232 -6.00 -9.23 -4.29
N ASP A 233 -5.11 -9.91 -3.56
CA ASP A 233 -5.47 -10.71 -2.36
C ASP A 233 -4.23 -10.91 -1.47
N PHE A 234 -4.45 -11.38 -0.24
CA PHE A 234 -3.34 -11.87 0.57
C PHE A 234 -2.76 -13.15 -0.02
N GLY A 235 -1.43 -13.31 0.11
CA GLY A 235 -0.73 -14.46 -0.46
C GLY A 235 -1.21 -15.84 0.08
N PRO A 236 -0.73 -16.92 -0.51
CA PRO A 236 0.37 -17.02 -1.46
C PRO A 236 -0.01 -16.63 -2.91
N CYS A 237 0.96 -16.07 -3.66
CA CYS A 237 0.80 -15.65 -5.06
C CYS A 237 1.96 -16.16 -5.94
N PRO A 238 1.96 -17.43 -6.37
CA PRO A 238 3.12 -18.06 -7.03
C PRO A 238 3.61 -17.38 -8.30
N GLY A 239 2.74 -16.63 -8.99
CA GLY A 239 3.08 -15.85 -10.19
C GLY A 239 3.73 -14.50 -9.95
N ALA A 240 3.93 -14.09 -8.70
CA ALA A 240 4.45 -12.77 -8.35
C ALA A 240 5.92 -12.59 -8.77
N ALA A 241 6.34 -11.33 -8.82
CA ALA A 241 7.75 -10.96 -8.91
C ALA A 241 8.51 -11.49 -7.67
N ALA A 242 9.72 -12.02 -7.89
CA ALA A 242 10.58 -12.47 -6.79
C ALA A 242 11.01 -11.27 -5.93
N THR A 243 11.12 -11.50 -4.64
CA THR A 243 11.59 -10.51 -3.68
C THR A 243 13.02 -10.83 -3.25
N GLU A 244 13.26 -11.29 -2.08
CA GLU A 244 14.59 -11.37 -1.48
C GLU A 244 15.04 -12.82 -1.25
N ASP A 245 16.34 -13.08 -1.38
CA ASP A 245 16.97 -14.27 -0.81
C ASP A 245 17.24 -13.95 0.68
N GLN A 246 16.26 -14.27 1.53
CA GLN A 246 16.33 -13.93 2.95
C GLN A 246 17.30 -14.84 3.67
N ARG A 247 18.41 -14.26 4.15
CA ARG A 247 19.45 -14.90 4.94
C ARG A 247 19.86 -13.99 6.10
N ARG A 248 19.98 -14.55 7.30
CA ARG A 248 20.59 -13.85 8.43
C ARG A 248 22.09 -13.62 8.19
N PRO A 249 22.68 -12.52 8.66
CA PRO A 249 22.09 -11.48 9.52
C PRO A 249 21.39 -10.34 8.76
N TRP A 250 21.29 -10.38 7.45
CA TRP A 250 20.71 -9.30 6.64
C TRP A 250 19.21 -9.23 6.69
N ALA A 251 18.57 -10.37 6.51
CA ALA A 251 17.15 -10.55 6.80
C ALA A 251 16.96 -11.00 8.25
N LYS A 252 15.76 -10.89 8.75
CA LYS A 252 15.40 -11.27 10.12
C LYS A 252 15.11 -12.77 10.26
N ALA A 253 14.95 -13.49 9.12
CA ALA A 253 14.69 -14.92 9.05
C ALA A 253 15.47 -15.55 7.89
N ASP A 254 15.74 -16.86 7.98
CA ASP A 254 16.37 -17.66 6.93
C ASP A 254 15.28 -18.38 6.13
N ARG A 255 14.83 -17.76 5.03
CA ARG A 255 13.72 -18.28 4.21
C ARG A 255 14.13 -18.61 2.78
N GLY A 256 15.36 -18.23 2.38
CA GLY A 256 15.85 -18.36 1.02
C GLY A 256 15.19 -17.39 0.04
N MET A 257 15.26 -17.72 -1.25
CA MET A 257 14.68 -16.91 -2.32
C MET A 257 13.15 -16.94 -2.27
N LEU A 258 12.55 -15.78 -2.04
CA LEU A 258 11.10 -15.63 -1.92
C LEU A 258 10.46 -15.26 -3.25
N ARG A 259 9.37 -15.94 -3.57
CA ARG A 259 8.50 -15.63 -4.69
C ARG A 259 7.06 -16.02 -4.37
N GLY A 260 6.17 -15.03 -4.27
CA GLY A 260 4.74 -15.26 -4.00
C GLY A 260 4.40 -15.59 -2.55
N GLU A 261 5.38 -15.58 -1.67
CA GLU A 261 5.21 -15.54 -0.22
C GLU A 261 5.50 -14.11 0.27
N VAL A 262 4.79 -13.69 1.32
CA VAL A 262 4.97 -12.35 1.89
C VAL A 262 6.42 -12.12 2.32
N HIS A 263 6.99 -10.99 1.89
CA HIS A 263 8.37 -10.63 2.18
C HIS A 263 8.58 -10.25 3.65
N ASP A 264 7.63 -9.51 4.22
CA ASP A 264 7.72 -9.04 5.62
C ASP A 264 7.77 -10.22 6.58
N GLU A 265 8.80 -10.25 7.43
CA GLU A 265 9.08 -11.39 8.31
C GLU A 265 8.04 -11.51 9.43
N ASN A 266 7.50 -10.40 9.94
CA ASN A 266 6.44 -10.42 10.94
C ASN A 266 5.10 -10.85 10.34
N ALA A 267 4.75 -10.34 9.15
CA ALA A 267 3.55 -10.77 8.45
C ALA A 267 3.61 -12.26 8.11
N TRP A 268 4.78 -12.77 7.69
CA TRP A 268 4.99 -14.21 7.48
C TRP A 268 4.77 -15.01 8.78
N ALA A 269 5.36 -14.59 9.89
CA ALA A 269 5.18 -15.24 11.18
C ALA A 269 3.73 -15.24 11.65
N LEU A 270 2.93 -14.27 11.20
CA LEU A 270 1.48 -14.15 11.47
C LEU A 270 0.61 -14.87 10.42
N GLY A 271 1.17 -15.75 9.61
CA GLY A 271 0.42 -16.54 8.62
C GLY A 271 0.13 -15.82 7.30
N GLY A 272 0.77 -14.70 7.04
CA GLY A 272 0.68 -13.96 5.76
C GLY A 272 -0.40 -12.89 5.69
N VAL A 273 -1.33 -12.84 6.64
CA VAL A 273 -2.40 -11.84 6.72
C VAL A 273 -2.12 -10.88 7.88
N ALA A 274 -1.57 -9.72 7.57
CA ALA A 274 -1.26 -8.72 8.58
C ALA A 274 -1.68 -7.30 8.14
N GLY A 275 -2.11 -6.48 9.10
CA GLY A 275 -2.61 -5.14 8.81
C GLY A 275 -1.58 -4.22 8.17
N HIS A 276 -0.29 -4.54 8.30
CA HIS A 276 0.82 -3.73 7.78
C HIS A 276 1.42 -4.26 6.48
N ALA A 277 1.26 -5.55 6.14
CA ALA A 277 1.85 -6.21 4.97
C ALA A 277 1.11 -7.52 4.62
N GLY A 278 1.36 -8.10 3.43
CA GLY A 278 0.86 -9.40 3.00
C GLY A 278 -0.02 -9.39 1.76
N LEU A 279 -0.52 -8.22 1.32
CA LEU A 279 -1.24 -8.12 0.06
C LEU A 279 -0.31 -8.23 -1.14
N PHE A 280 -0.79 -8.93 -2.16
CA PHE A 280 -0.25 -8.93 -3.52
C PHE A 280 -1.22 -8.23 -4.46
N SER A 281 -0.70 -7.55 -5.49
CA SER A 281 -1.53 -6.89 -6.50
C SER A 281 -0.76 -6.63 -7.79
N THR A 282 -1.49 -6.23 -8.83
CA THR A 282 -0.96 -5.76 -10.11
C THR A 282 -1.07 -4.23 -10.22
N GLY A 283 -0.31 -3.64 -11.15
CA GLY A 283 -0.39 -2.21 -11.43
C GLY A 283 -1.79 -1.76 -11.86
N ARG A 284 -2.50 -2.59 -12.62
CA ARG A 284 -3.87 -2.31 -13.06
C ARG A 284 -4.87 -2.26 -11.90
N ASP A 285 -4.83 -3.24 -11.01
CA ASP A 285 -5.74 -3.28 -9.86
C ASP A 285 -5.50 -2.09 -8.93
N LEU A 286 -4.23 -1.72 -8.68
CA LEU A 286 -3.92 -0.53 -7.90
C LEU A 286 -4.38 0.76 -8.59
N ALA A 287 -4.33 0.84 -9.92
CA ALA A 287 -4.91 1.97 -10.65
C ALA A 287 -6.44 2.04 -10.47
N VAL A 288 -7.15 0.90 -10.42
CA VAL A 288 -8.58 0.85 -10.06
C VAL A 288 -8.80 1.38 -8.65
N PHE A 289 -7.97 0.99 -7.69
CA PHE A 289 -8.03 1.49 -6.31
C PHE A 289 -7.81 3.01 -6.26
N CYS A 290 -6.75 3.52 -6.90
CA CYS A 290 -6.48 4.96 -7.00
C CYS A 290 -7.66 5.71 -7.64
N ARG A 291 -8.19 5.22 -8.78
CA ARG A 291 -9.32 5.84 -9.46
C ARG A 291 -10.55 5.88 -8.58
N THR A 292 -10.81 4.82 -7.82
CA THR A 292 -11.94 4.74 -6.89
C THR A 292 -11.88 5.85 -5.84
N LEU A 293 -10.72 6.03 -5.22
CA LEU A 293 -10.52 7.08 -4.21
C LEU A 293 -10.61 8.48 -4.82
N LEU A 294 -10.00 8.71 -6.00
CA LEU A 294 -10.12 9.97 -6.74
C LEU A 294 -11.58 10.29 -7.14
N ALA A 295 -12.40 9.27 -7.33
CA ALA A 295 -13.83 9.41 -7.66
C ALA A 295 -14.75 9.43 -6.42
N GLY A 296 -14.22 9.77 -5.23
CA GLY A 296 -15.01 9.86 -4.00
C GLY A 296 -15.53 8.51 -3.52
N GLY A 297 -14.75 7.44 -3.72
CA GLY A 297 -15.04 6.09 -3.23
C GLY A 297 -15.89 5.22 -4.16
N SER A 298 -16.14 5.66 -5.42
CA SER A 298 -16.99 4.95 -6.38
C SER A 298 -16.23 4.52 -7.63
N TYR A 299 -16.59 3.35 -8.19
CA TYR A 299 -16.02 2.82 -9.44
C TYR A 299 -17.08 2.02 -10.20
N GLY A 300 -17.51 2.49 -11.36
CA GLY A 300 -18.69 1.93 -12.03
C GLY A 300 -19.91 1.98 -11.12
N PRO A 301 -20.63 0.87 -10.96
CA PRO A 301 -21.77 0.79 -10.04
C PRO A 301 -21.37 0.55 -8.58
N ALA A 302 -20.10 0.21 -8.32
CA ALA A 302 -19.63 -0.08 -6.97
C ALA A 302 -19.27 1.20 -6.21
N ARG A 303 -19.58 1.21 -4.92
CA ARG A 303 -19.12 2.22 -3.96
C ARG A 303 -18.55 1.52 -2.74
N ILE A 304 -17.31 1.81 -2.40
CA ILE A 304 -16.63 1.25 -1.21
C ILE A 304 -16.60 2.22 -0.03
N LEU A 305 -16.71 3.53 -0.28
CA LEU A 305 -16.79 4.60 0.72
C LEU A 305 -17.68 5.73 0.19
N GLY A 306 -18.29 6.50 1.09
CA GLY A 306 -18.88 7.79 0.76
C GLY A 306 -17.80 8.88 0.58
N PRO A 307 -18.08 9.95 -0.18
CA PRO A 307 -17.13 11.02 -0.44
C PRO A 307 -16.54 11.65 0.83
N ASP A 308 -17.35 11.90 1.85
CA ASP A 308 -16.92 12.50 3.11
C ASP A 308 -15.91 11.59 3.85
N PHE A 309 -16.04 10.27 3.71
CA PHE A 309 -15.13 9.30 4.30
C PHE A 309 -13.86 9.10 3.46
N VAL A 310 -13.92 9.34 2.15
CA VAL A 310 -12.71 9.49 1.32
C VAL A 310 -11.97 10.75 1.71
N ASP A 311 -12.66 11.87 1.93
CA ASP A 311 -12.05 13.11 2.42
C ASP A 311 -11.38 12.93 3.78
N LEU A 312 -12.00 12.14 4.65
CA LEU A 312 -11.42 11.78 5.95
C LEU A 312 -10.07 11.07 5.83
N LEU A 313 -9.90 10.15 4.84
CA LEU A 313 -8.62 9.48 4.59
C LEU A 313 -7.48 10.47 4.31
N PHE A 314 -7.80 11.57 3.63
CA PHE A 314 -6.82 12.57 3.16
C PHE A 314 -6.80 13.85 4.02
N THR A 315 -7.56 13.89 5.11
CA THR A 315 -7.47 14.98 6.09
C THR A 315 -6.14 14.87 6.85
N PRO A 316 -5.31 15.93 6.90
CA PRO A 316 -4.03 15.88 7.60
C PRO A 316 -4.17 15.39 9.05
N PRO A 317 -3.24 14.54 9.51
CA PRO A 317 -1.99 14.10 8.84
C PRO A 317 -2.15 12.91 7.89
N GLY A 318 -3.36 12.52 7.52
CA GLY A 318 -3.69 11.35 6.71
C GLY A 318 -3.96 10.09 7.54
N LEU A 319 -4.97 9.31 7.14
CA LEU A 319 -5.30 8.04 7.81
C LEU A 319 -4.67 6.87 7.04
N GLY A 320 -3.46 6.48 7.43
CA GLY A 320 -2.65 5.48 6.76
C GLY A 320 -2.03 5.93 5.44
N PHE A 321 -2.46 7.06 4.88
CA PHE A 321 -1.86 7.69 3.71
C PHE A 321 -0.81 8.71 4.15
N ALA A 322 0.37 8.67 3.52
CA ALA A 322 1.32 9.78 3.59
C ALA A 322 0.83 10.92 2.68
N LEU A 323 0.91 12.15 3.16
CA LEU A 323 0.48 13.34 2.42
C LEU A 323 1.69 14.20 2.08
N ASP A 324 1.74 14.70 0.84
CA ASP A 324 2.73 15.70 0.37
C ASP A 324 4.18 15.37 0.72
N GLN A 325 4.63 14.15 0.45
CA GLN A 325 5.98 13.67 0.73
C GLN A 325 6.91 13.78 -0.49
N PRO A 326 7.73 14.85 -0.63
CA PRO A 326 8.54 15.07 -1.85
C PRO A 326 9.52 13.94 -2.15
N TRP A 327 10.01 13.23 -1.13
CA TRP A 327 11.02 12.19 -1.28
C TRP A 327 10.57 10.97 -2.11
N PHE A 328 9.25 10.78 -2.34
CA PHE A 328 8.71 9.77 -3.26
C PHE A 328 7.60 10.30 -4.18
N MET A 329 6.98 11.44 -3.86
CA MET A 329 5.94 12.06 -4.67
C MET A 329 6.48 13.14 -5.63
N GLY A 330 7.79 13.49 -5.55
CA GLY A 330 8.40 14.47 -6.41
C GLY A 330 7.59 15.76 -6.49
N GLU A 331 7.39 16.29 -7.70
CA GLU A 331 6.63 17.52 -7.95
C GLU A 331 5.09 17.36 -7.83
N LEU A 332 4.57 16.16 -7.56
CA LEU A 332 3.18 15.97 -7.15
C LEU A 332 2.95 16.44 -5.71
N ALA A 333 3.98 16.45 -4.85
CA ALA A 333 3.87 16.94 -3.48
C ALA A 333 3.57 18.45 -3.44
N GLY A 334 2.98 18.90 -2.31
CA GLY A 334 2.65 20.32 -2.05
C GLY A 334 1.28 20.74 -2.61
N ARG A 335 0.46 19.79 -3.09
CA ARG A 335 -0.87 20.04 -3.64
C ARG A 335 -1.95 19.17 -3.03
N GLY A 336 -1.64 18.50 -1.91
CA GLY A 336 -2.52 17.52 -1.28
C GLY A 336 -2.42 16.14 -1.93
N ALA A 337 -1.30 15.81 -2.54
CA ALA A 337 -1.03 14.47 -3.04
C ALA A 337 -0.96 13.47 -1.88
N ALA A 338 -1.50 12.28 -2.10
CA ALA A 338 -1.54 11.22 -1.12
C ALA A 338 -0.97 9.92 -1.71
N GLY A 339 -0.40 9.10 -0.87
CA GLY A 339 0.14 7.81 -1.32
C GLY A 339 0.88 7.06 -0.23
N HIS A 340 1.59 6.04 -0.63
CA HIS A 340 2.46 5.27 0.26
C HIS A 340 3.55 4.54 -0.55
N THR A 341 4.58 4.07 0.14
CA THR A 341 5.63 3.21 -0.42
C THR A 341 5.63 1.85 0.23
N GLY A 342 6.09 0.83 -0.49
CA GLY A 342 6.34 -0.51 0.04
C GLY A 342 7.84 -0.82 0.06
N PHE A 343 8.26 -1.57 1.07
CA PHE A 343 9.66 -1.95 1.28
C PHE A 343 10.24 -2.73 0.09
N THR A 344 9.44 -3.55 -0.55
CA THR A 344 9.83 -4.36 -1.72
C THR A 344 10.16 -3.54 -2.97
N GLY A 345 9.81 -2.25 -3.00
CA GLY A 345 10.05 -1.37 -4.14
C GLY A 345 8.79 -0.75 -4.73
N THR A 346 7.64 -1.06 -4.16
CA THR A 346 6.34 -0.59 -4.63
C THR A 346 6.02 0.82 -4.14
N SER A 347 5.20 1.54 -4.89
CA SER A 347 4.63 2.83 -4.49
C SER A 347 3.37 3.15 -5.29
N LEU A 348 2.50 3.96 -4.70
CA LEU A 348 1.42 4.64 -5.42
C LEU A 348 1.30 6.08 -4.94
N VAL A 349 0.91 6.96 -5.87
CA VAL A 349 0.61 8.38 -5.61
C VAL A 349 -0.68 8.72 -6.34
N LEU A 350 -1.57 9.43 -5.67
CA LEU A 350 -2.75 10.03 -6.25
C LEU A 350 -2.77 11.54 -5.93
N ASP A 351 -3.06 12.35 -6.94
CA ASP A 351 -3.18 13.80 -6.83
C ASP A 351 -4.63 14.21 -7.13
N ARG A 352 -5.34 14.59 -6.09
CA ARG A 352 -6.75 14.99 -6.16
C ARG A 352 -6.93 16.33 -6.90
N ALA A 353 -5.92 17.21 -6.85
CA ALA A 353 -6.00 18.51 -7.49
C ALA A 353 -6.04 18.40 -9.02
N THR A 354 -5.38 17.40 -9.58
CA THR A 354 -5.30 17.19 -11.02
C THR A 354 -6.01 15.93 -11.50
N ASP A 355 -6.62 15.17 -10.59
CA ASP A 355 -7.27 13.86 -10.86
C ASP A 355 -6.30 12.84 -11.50
N THR A 356 -4.99 12.88 -11.12
CA THR A 356 -3.95 12.01 -11.63
C THR A 356 -3.56 10.92 -10.64
N TYR A 357 -3.05 9.81 -11.16
CA TYR A 357 -2.49 8.72 -10.37
C TYR A 357 -1.25 8.15 -11.03
N LEU A 358 -0.33 7.66 -10.18
CA LEU A 358 0.87 6.92 -10.54
C LEU A 358 0.97 5.69 -9.65
N VAL A 359 1.18 4.53 -10.27
CA VAL A 359 1.57 3.28 -9.59
C VAL A 359 2.91 2.85 -10.15
N LEU A 360 3.90 2.68 -9.30
CA LEU A 360 5.21 2.15 -9.66
C LEU A 360 5.49 0.93 -8.77
N LEU A 361 5.50 -0.24 -9.37
CA LEU A 361 5.79 -1.52 -8.72
C LEU A 361 7.16 -2.00 -9.19
N ALA A 362 8.06 -2.24 -8.26
CA ALA A 362 9.40 -2.71 -8.56
C ALA A 362 9.83 -3.74 -7.50
N ASN A 363 10.67 -4.70 -7.89
CA ASN A 363 11.26 -5.68 -6.98
C ASN A 363 12.69 -5.28 -6.57
N THR A 364 12.83 -4.12 -5.92
CA THR A 364 14.14 -3.53 -5.56
C THR A 364 14.93 -4.37 -4.55
N VAL A 365 14.27 -5.26 -3.84
CA VAL A 365 14.89 -6.17 -2.86
C VAL A 365 15.35 -7.48 -3.51
N HIS A 366 15.13 -7.69 -4.81
CA HIS A 366 15.55 -8.89 -5.51
C HIS A 366 16.98 -8.74 -6.06
N PRO A 367 17.95 -9.56 -5.66
CA PRO A 367 17.85 -10.69 -4.73
C PRO A 367 18.05 -10.31 -3.26
N ARG A 368 18.40 -9.05 -2.96
CA ARG A 368 18.76 -8.62 -1.61
C ARG A 368 18.35 -7.18 -1.33
N ARG A 369 17.83 -6.94 -0.11
CA ARG A 369 17.53 -5.58 0.39
C ARG A 369 18.76 -4.69 0.42
N ARG A 370 18.60 -3.43 0.08
CA ARG A 370 19.66 -2.42 0.21
C ARG A 370 19.75 -1.94 1.64
N ARG A 371 20.99 -1.60 2.10
CA ARG A 371 21.19 -0.99 3.42
C ARG A 371 20.49 0.36 3.55
N VAL A 372 20.53 1.16 2.48
CA VAL A 372 19.86 2.46 2.40
C VAL A 372 18.91 2.43 1.20
N PRO A 373 17.59 2.63 1.42
CA PRO A 373 16.64 2.70 0.34
C PRO A 373 16.94 3.87 -0.60
N ASP A 374 16.92 3.60 -1.92
CA ASP A 374 16.99 4.63 -2.94
C ASP A 374 15.58 4.95 -3.43
N ASN A 375 15.06 6.10 -3.02
CA ASN A 375 13.72 6.57 -3.37
C ASN A 375 13.70 7.53 -4.55
N ALA A 376 14.85 7.99 -5.05
CA ALA A 376 14.92 8.92 -6.17
C ALA A 376 14.11 8.45 -7.40
N PRO A 377 14.16 7.17 -7.83
CA PRO A 377 13.35 6.73 -8.96
C PRO A 377 11.83 6.87 -8.77
N ARG A 378 11.34 6.78 -7.53
CA ARG A 378 9.91 7.05 -7.22
C ARG A 378 9.57 8.53 -7.39
N ALA A 379 10.39 9.41 -6.84
CA ALA A 379 10.23 10.86 -6.95
C ALA A 379 10.38 11.34 -8.39
N ASP A 380 11.34 10.78 -9.15
CA ASP A 380 11.54 11.09 -10.58
C ASP A 380 10.28 10.70 -11.38
N ALA A 381 9.77 9.49 -11.20
CA ALA A 381 8.55 9.03 -11.87
C ALA A 381 7.33 9.91 -11.55
N ALA A 382 7.15 10.29 -10.29
CA ALA A 382 6.08 11.20 -9.88
C ALA A 382 6.26 12.62 -10.46
N THR A 383 7.48 13.10 -10.57
CA THR A 383 7.82 14.38 -11.21
C THR A 383 7.45 14.36 -12.69
N ARG A 384 7.71 13.25 -13.43
CA ARG A 384 7.28 13.12 -14.83
C ARG A 384 5.77 13.21 -14.97
N VAL A 385 5.02 12.55 -14.10
CA VAL A 385 3.55 12.63 -14.10
C VAL A 385 3.08 14.05 -13.77
N ALA A 386 3.70 14.74 -12.80
CA ALA A 386 3.36 16.11 -12.45
C ALA A 386 3.56 17.07 -13.63
N ARG A 387 4.69 16.93 -14.35
CA ARG A 387 5.02 17.74 -15.53
C ARG A 387 4.15 17.42 -16.73
N ALA A 388 3.70 16.16 -16.85
CA ALA A 388 2.78 15.75 -17.92
C ALA A 388 1.40 16.42 -17.81
N VAL A 389 0.99 16.88 -16.64
CA VAL A 389 -0.31 17.53 -16.47
C VAL A 389 -0.32 18.86 -17.22
N ARG A 390 -1.04 18.91 -18.35
CA ARG A 390 -1.23 20.15 -19.11
C ARG A 390 -2.09 21.12 -18.31
N ARG A 391 -1.58 22.33 -18.12
CA ARG A 391 -2.37 23.45 -17.60
C ARG A 391 -3.42 23.80 -18.64
N THR A 392 -4.68 23.63 -18.30
CA THR A 392 -5.83 24.09 -19.11
C THR A 392 -5.96 25.59 -18.99
#